data_066df8e60408c7db63ab52df785d72b8
#
_entry.id   066df8e60408c7db63ab52df785d72b8
#
_cell.length_a   1.000
_cell.length_b   1.000
_cell.length_c   1.000
_cell.angle_alpha   90.00
_cell.angle_beta   90.00
_cell.angle_gamma   90.00
#
_symmetry.space_group_name_H-M   'P 1'
#
loop_
_entity.id
_entity.type
_entity.pdbx_description
1 polymer ?
#
loop_
_entity_poly.entity_id
_entity_poly.type
_entity_poly.pdbx_seq_one_letter_code
_entity_poly.pdbx_strand_id
1 'polypeptide(L)'
;MACMRIYISGPISGQDRIRTVDRFNNTARIIEEAGHRAINPINIAGWGLEWSTYMQIAFDVLQSGEVDMVYMLSGWEESTGASLERYMAIIKGIPVEYQSAEDRKQYKANGGSNGKV
;
A
#
# COMPACT_ATOMS: atom_id res chain seq x y z
N MET A 1 -10.00 20.87 -3.53
CA MET A 1 -8.86 20.06 -3.13
C MET A 1 -8.45 19.15 -4.26
N ALA A 2 -7.19 19.08 -4.55
CA ALA A 2 -6.71 18.25 -5.66
C ALA A 2 -6.85 16.77 -5.33
N CYS A 3 -7.27 15.99 -6.32
CA CYS A 3 -7.33 14.53 -6.20
C CYS A 3 -5.92 13.98 -6.37
N MET A 4 -5.44 13.23 -5.39
CA MET A 4 -4.12 12.61 -5.45
C MET A 4 -4.25 11.15 -5.85
N ARG A 5 -3.23 10.66 -6.56
CA ARG A 5 -3.10 9.24 -6.88
C ARG A 5 -2.16 8.65 -5.84
N ILE A 6 -2.70 7.81 -4.96
CA ILE A 6 -2.01 7.33 -3.77
C ILE A 6 -1.71 5.84 -3.91
N TYR A 7 -0.42 5.51 -3.92
CA TYR A 7 0.04 4.12 -3.99
C TYR A 7 0.08 3.53 -2.59
N ILE A 8 -0.52 2.37 -2.42
CA ILE A 8 -0.56 1.68 -1.14
C ILE A 8 0.60 0.70 -1.08
N SER A 9 1.44 0.83 -0.05
CA SER A 9 2.58 -0.04 0.16
C SER A 9 2.47 -0.73 1.52
N GLY A 10 2.81 -2.01 1.57
CA GLY A 10 2.74 -2.75 2.82
C GLY A 10 3.17 -4.18 2.63
N PRO A 11 3.17 -4.97 3.72
CA PRO A 11 3.60 -6.36 3.66
C PRO A 11 2.66 -7.20 2.81
N ILE A 12 3.22 -7.95 1.87
CA ILE A 12 2.46 -8.88 1.01
C ILE A 12 3.08 -10.27 1.06
N SER A 13 4.38 -10.37 0.79
CA SER A 13 5.06 -11.67 0.77
C SER A 13 5.02 -12.32 2.13
N GLY A 14 4.67 -13.61 2.17
CA GLY A 14 4.62 -14.36 3.41
C GLY A 14 3.42 -14.04 4.28
N GLN A 15 2.50 -13.21 3.80
CA GLN A 15 1.31 -12.83 4.57
C GLN A 15 0.12 -13.71 4.18
N ASP A 16 -0.88 -13.77 5.06
CA ASP A 16 -2.12 -14.46 4.74
C ASP A 16 -2.83 -13.75 3.61
N ARG A 17 -3.21 -14.51 2.58
CA ARG A 17 -3.79 -13.92 1.38
C ARG A 17 -5.07 -13.16 1.65
N ILE A 18 -6.00 -13.79 2.36
CA ILE A 18 -7.32 -13.18 2.57
C ILE A 18 -7.20 -11.89 3.36
N ARG A 19 -6.45 -11.94 4.46
CA ARG A 19 -6.26 -10.75 5.29
C ARG A 19 -5.55 -9.64 4.55
N THR A 20 -4.56 -10.00 3.74
CA THR A 20 -3.78 -9.00 3.02
C THR A 20 -4.62 -8.32 1.95
N VAL A 21 -5.36 -9.11 1.18
CA VAL A 21 -6.25 -8.56 0.16
C VAL A 21 -7.29 -7.64 0.81
N ASP A 22 -7.88 -8.09 1.91
CA ASP A 22 -8.85 -7.27 2.63
C ASP A 22 -8.25 -5.97 3.12
N ARG A 23 -7.04 -6.03 3.66
CA ARG A 23 -6.38 -4.86 4.21
C ARG A 23 -6.10 -3.83 3.11
N PHE A 24 -5.58 -4.27 1.99
CA PHE A 24 -5.29 -3.37 0.88
C PHE A 24 -6.58 -2.81 0.26
N ASN A 25 -7.58 -3.66 0.09
CA ASN A 25 -8.86 -3.21 -0.47
C ASN A 25 -9.57 -2.25 0.45
N ASN A 26 -9.54 -2.50 1.76
CA ASN A 26 -10.17 -1.60 2.72
C ASN A 26 -9.47 -0.24 2.75
N THR A 27 -8.14 -0.25 2.67
CA THR A 27 -7.38 1.00 2.61
C THR A 27 -7.72 1.77 1.33
N ALA A 28 -7.79 1.06 0.20
CA ALA A 28 -8.16 1.69 -1.06
C ALA A 28 -9.53 2.34 -0.98
N ARG A 29 -10.49 1.66 -0.35
CA ARG A 29 -11.83 2.21 -0.18
C ARG A 29 -11.81 3.50 0.63
N ILE A 30 -11.05 3.51 1.73
CA ILE A 30 -10.94 4.69 2.58
C ILE A 30 -10.32 5.86 1.80
N ILE A 31 -9.29 5.58 1.03
CA ILE A 31 -8.63 6.60 0.21
C ILE A 31 -9.62 7.18 -0.80
N GLU A 32 -10.42 6.32 -1.42
CA GLU A 32 -11.35 6.77 -2.44
C GLU A 32 -12.54 7.52 -1.85
N GLU A 33 -12.98 7.10 -0.68
CA GLU A 33 -14.04 7.83 0.02
C GLU A 33 -13.58 9.22 0.45
N ALA A 34 -12.28 9.41 0.60
CA ALA A 34 -11.71 10.72 0.93
C ALA A 34 -11.54 11.60 -0.31
N GLY A 35 -11.89 11.12 -1.49
CA GLY A 35 -11.81 11.92 -2.71
C GLY A 35 -10.54 11.74 -3.52
N HIS A 36 -9.74 10.74 -3.20
CA HIS A 36 -8.50 10.48 -3.92
C HIS A 36 -8.60 9.19 -4.71
N ARG A 37 -7.59 8.87 -5.51
CA ARG A 37 -7.54 7.64 -6.26
C ARG A 37 -6.52 6.71 -5.62
N ALA A 38 -6.94 5.47 -5.39
CA ALA A 38 -6.04 4.47 -4.81
C ALA A 38 -5.38 3.67 -5.93
N ILE A 39 -4.06 3.50 -5.79
CA ILE A 39 -3.31 2.59 -6.66
C ILE A 39 -2.99 1.39 -5.78
N ASN A 40 -3.77 0.33 -5.97
CA ASN A 40 -3.71 -0.86 -5.13
C ASN A 40 -2.88 -1.91 -5.85
N PRO A 41 -1.67 -2.22 -5.35
CA PRO A 41 -0.78 -3.15 -6.05
C PRO A 41 -1.37 -4.55 -6.18
N ILE A 42 -2.24 -4.95 -5.26
CA ILE A 42 -2.90 -6.25 -5.36
C ILE A 42 -3.74 -6.33 -6.64
N ASN A 43 -4.41 -5.25 -6.99
CA ASN A 43 -5.25 -5.22 -8.19
C ASN A 43 -4.42 -5.10 -9.47
N ILE A 44 -3.26 -4.48 -9.39
CA ILE A 44 -2.40 -4.28 -10.56
C ILE A 44 -1.62 -5.54 -10.88
N ALA A 45 -0.95 -6.11 -9.86
CA ALA A 45 -0.06 -7.25 -10.05
C ALA A 45 -0.76 -8.59 -9.81
N GLY A 46 -1.82 -8.58 -9.01
CA GLY A 46 -2.49 -9.81 -8.62
C GLY A 46 -1.78 -10.48 -7.46
N TRP A 47 -2.10 -11.74 -7.24
CA TRP A 47 -1.55 -12.51 -6.13
C TRP A 47 -0.77 -13.70 -6.68
N GLY A 48 0.30 -14.07 -5.99
CA GLY A 48 1.03 -15.29 -6.33
C GLY A 48 2.17 -15.11 -7.29
N LEU A 49 2.53 -13.88 -7.62
CA LEU A 49 3.69 -13.63 -8.45
C LEU A 49 4.97 -13.84 -7.64
N GLU A 50 6.05 -14.18 -8.34
CA GLU A 50 7.36 -14.20 -7.72
C GLU A 50 7.72 -12.80 -7.24
N TRP A 51 8.48 -12.75 -6.15
CA TRP A 51 8.83 -11.47 -5.53
C TRP A 51 9.51 -10.50 -6.48
N SER A 52 10.47 -11.00 -7.28
CA SER A 52 11.19 -10.13 -8.21
C SER A 52 10.28 -9.56 -9.29
N THR A 53 9.36 -10.37 -9.80
CA THR A 53 8.38 -9.90 -10.79
C THR A 53 7.46 -8.85 -10.18
N TYR A 54 6.99 -9.11 -8.96
CA TYR A 54 6.14 -8.17 -8.25
C TYR A 54 6.85 -6.84 -8.05
N MET A 55 8.12 -6.88 -7.62
CA MET A 55 8.88 -5.65 -7.37
C MET A 55 9.15 -4.88 -8.65
N GLN A 56 9.34 -5.58 -9.77
CA GLN A 56 9.53 -4.89 -11.05
C GLN A 56 8.28 -4.09 -11.42
N ILE A 57 7.11 -4.69 -11.25
CA ILE A 57 5.84 -4.01 -11.53
C ILE A 57 5.69 -2.80 -10.61
N ALA A 58 5.98 -2.98 -9.32
CA ALA A 58 5.87 -1.91 -8.35
C ALA A 58 6.80 -0.74 -8.70
N PHE A 59 8.04 -1.05 -9.06
CA PHE A 59 8.99 -0.01 -9.43
C PHE A 59 8.56 0.71 -10.70
N ASP A 60 8.03 0.00 -11.68
CA ASP A 60 7.54 0.62 -12.90
C ASP A 60 6.44 1.63 -12.60
N VAL A 61 5.52 1.27 -11.71
CA VAL A 61 4.45 2.16 -11.31
C VAL A 61 5.00 3.40 -10.59
N LEU A 62 5.92 3.18 -9.65
CA LEU A 62 6.48 4.28 -8.86
C LEU A 62 7.32 5.23 -9.72
N GLN A 63 7.92 4.73 -10.79
CA GLN A 63 8.71 5.56 -11.69
C GLN A 63 7.90 6.23 -12.79
N SER A 64 6.64 5.89 -12.91
CA SER A 64 5.81 6.30 -14.06
C SER A 64 5.48 7.79 -14.09
N GLY A 65 5.59 8.47 -12.97
CA GLY A 65 5.11 9.84 -12.84
C GLY A 65 3.63 9.93 -12.51
N GLU A 66 2.99 8.77 -12.30
CA GLU A 66 1.56 8.70 -12.05
C GLU A 66 1.22 8.58 -10.56
N VAL A 67 2.22 8.63 -9.68
CA VAL A 67 2.01 8.48 -8.24
C VAL A 67 2.28 9.82 -7.56
N ASP A 68 1.29 10.31 -6.83
CA ASP A 68 1.41 11.58 -6.12
C ASP A 68 1.82 11.42 -4.67
N MET A 69 1.57 10.24 -4.09
CA MET A 69 1.90 9.95 -2.70
C MET A 69 1.98 8.44 -2.52
N VAL A 70 2.84 7.99 -1.61
CA VAL A 70 2.88 6.60 -1.18
C VAL A 70 2.39 6.52 0.26
N TYR A 71 1.43 5.65 0.51
CA TYR A 71 0.87 5.44 1.84
C TYR A 71 1.34 4.10 2.38
N MET A 72 2.13 4.14 3.47
CA MET A 72 2.76 2.97 4.05
C MET A 72 1.86 2.36 5.11
N LEU A 73 1.47 1.10 4.92
CA LEU A 73 0.69 0.38 5.92
C LEU A 73 1.59 -0.04 7.06
N SER A 74 1.03 -0.13 8.27
CA SER A 74 1.78 -0.55 9.46
C SER A 74 2.42 -1.91 9.23
N GLY A 75 3.63 -2.07 9.74
CA GLY A 75 4.39 -3.29 9.56
C GLY A 75 5.30 -3.27 8.35
N TRP A 76 5.31 -2.15 7.62
CA TRP A 76 6.15 -2.03 6.43
C TRP A 76 7.63 -2.24 6.73
N GLU A 77 8.08 -1.91 7.96
CA GLU A 77 9.49 -2.01 8.33
C GLU A 77 10.02 -3.43 8.24
N GLU A 78 9.12 -4.40 8.41
CA GLU A 78 9.51 -5.81 8.38
C GLU A 78 9.29 -6.44 7.01
N SER A 79 8.88 -5.65 6.04
CA SER A 79 8.67 -6.11 4.68
C SER A 79 9.77 -5.55 3.79
N THR A 80 10.57 -6.44 3.21
CA THR A 80 11.63 -6.02 2.30
C THR A 80 11.05 -5.27 1.11
N GLY A 81 9.95 -5.76 0.55
CA GLY A 81 9.32 -5.11 -0.60
C GLY A 81 8.82 -3.72 -0.28
N ALA A 82 8.09 -3.60 0.84
CA ALA A 82 7.54 -2.29 1.23
C ALA A 82 8.66 -1.30 1.56
N SER A 83 9.72 -1.78 2.20
CA SER A 83 10.88 -0.92 2.50
C SER A 83 11.54 -0.42 1.22
N LEU A 84 11.65 -1.26 0.21
CA LEU A 84 12.22 -0.86 -1.08
C LEU A 84 11.31 0.13 -1.82
N GLU A 85 10.00 -0.09 -1.75
CA GLU A 85 9.06 0.85 -2.37
C GLU A 85 9.15 2.21 -1.70
N ARG A 86 9.28 2.24 -0.39
CA ARG A 86 9.45 3.49 0.34
C ARG A 86 10.75 4.20 -0.09
N TYR A 87 11.83 3.43 -0.18
CA TYR A 87 13.11 3.98 -0.60
C TYR A 87 13.01 4.58 -2.00
N MET A 88 12.38 3.87 -2.92
CA MET A 88 12.18 4.36 -4.27
C MET A 88 11.39 5.65 -4.27
N ALA A 89 10.33 5.72 -3.46
CA ALA A 89 9.52 6.93 -3.38
C ALA A 89 10.35 8.11 -2.91
N ILE A 90 11.17 7.91 -1.89
CA ILE A 90 12.02 8.97 -1.36
C ILE A 90 13.01 9.46 -2.42
N ILE A 91 13.64 8.53 -3.14
CA ILE A 91 14.58 8.89 -4.20
C ILE A 91 13.90 9.68 -5.30
N LYS A 92 12.66 9.30 -5.65
CA LYS A 92 11.92 9.97 -6.71
C LYS A 92 11.27 11.27 -6.25
N GLY A 93 11.37 11.59 -4.96
CA GLY A 93 10.76 12.80 -4.44
C GLY A 93 9.25 12.69 -4.25
N ILE A 94 8.72 11.47 -4.17
CA ILE A 94 7.30 11.25 -3.94
C ILE A 94 7.04 11.33 -2.43
N PRO A 95 6.09 12.16 -1.97
CA PRO A 95 5.76 12.22 -0.54
C PRO A 95 5.33 10.87 0.01
N VAL A 96 5.72 10.57 1.24
CA VAL A 96 5.41 9.31 1.90
C VAL A 96 4.64 9.64 3.19
N GLU A 97 3.48 8.99 3.36
CA GLU A 97 2.68 9.08 4.58
C GLU A 97 2.57 7.70 5.19
N TYR A 98 2.30 7.63 6.48
CA TYR A 98 2.31 6.37 7.21
C TYR A 98 0.98 6.15 7.89
N GLN A 99 0.53 4.89 7.89
CA GLN A 99 -0.68 4.51 8.60
C GLN A 99 -0.49 4.74 10.09
N SER A 100 -1.40 5.52 10.69
CA SER A 100 -1.34 5.82 12.11
C SER A 100 -2.05 4.73 12.90
N ALA A 101 -1.91 4.79 14.24
CA ALA A 101 -2.66 3.90 15.11
C ALA A 101 -4.16 4.11 14.95
N GLU A 102 -4.57 5.34 14.69
CA GLU A 102 -5.98 5.66 14.50
C GLU A 102 -6.52 5.03 13.23
N ASP A 103 -5.74 5.10 12.15
CA ASP A 103 -6.14 4.48 10.89
C ASP A 103 -6.25 2.97 11.03
N ARG A 104 -5.36 2.37 11.80
CA ARG A 104 -5.42 0.94 12.05
C ARG A 104 -6.67 0.55 12.81
N LYS A 105 -7.08 1.36 13.78
CA LYS A 105 -8.32 1.13 14.53
C LYS A 105 -9.51 1.19 13.59
N GLN A 106 -9.52 2.14 12.68
CA GLN A 106 -10.59 2.27 11.70
C GLN A 106 -10.66 1.03 10.81
N TYR A 107 -9.51 0.51 10.39
CA TYR A 107 -9.45 -0.71 9.61
C TYR A 107 -10.10 -1.87 10.37
N LYS A 108 -9.75 -2.02 11.64
CA LYS A 108 -10.33 -3.08 12.47
C LYS A 108 -11.83 -2.92 12.62
N ALA A 109 -12.28 -1.70 12.87
CA ALA A 109 -13.70 -1.43 13.06
C ALA A 109 -14.51 -1.78 11.83
N ASN A 110 -13.87 -1.80 10.66
CA ASN A 110 -14.51 -2.16 9.41
C ASN A 110 -14.35 -3.63 9.07
N GLY A 111 -14.06 -4.47 10.07
CA GLY A 111 -14.00 -5.90 9.86
C GLY A 111 -12.63 -6.43 9.53
N GLY A 112 -11.60 -5.64 9.70
CA GLY A 112 -10.25 -6.09 9.48
C GLY A 112 -9.77 -7.01 10.60
N SER A 113 -8.50 -7.39 10.54
CA SER A 113 -7.94 -8.27 11.54
C SER A 113 -8.02 -7.61 12.92
N ASN A 114 -7.81 -8.39 13.97
CA ASN A 114 -7.86 -7.86 15.31
C ASN A 114 -6.70 -6.94 15.63
N GLY A 115 -5.90 -6.65 14.66
CA GLY A 115 -4.89 -5.64 14.79
C GLY A 115 -3.60 -6.07 15.40
N LYS A 116 -3.43 -7.30 15.64
CA LYS A 116 -2.09 -7.77 15.90
C LYS A 116 -1.36 -7.80 14.59
N VAL A 117 -0.38 -7.03 14.50
CA VAL A 117 0.31 -6.88 13.25
C VAL A 117 1.75 -7.22 13.43
#